data_33cf5b46d986787e18464ce5448140ef
#
_entry.id   33cf5b46d986787e18464ce5448140ef
#
_cell.length_a   1.000
_cell.length_b   1.000
_cell.length_c   1.000
_cell.angle_alpha   90.00
_cell.angle_beta   90.00
_cell.angle_gamma   90.00
#
_symmetry.space_group_name_H-M   'P 1'
#
loop_
_entity.id
_entity.type
_entity.pdbx_description
1 polymer ?
#
loop_
_entity_poly.entity_id
_entity_poly.type
_entity_poly.pdbx_seq_one_letter_code
_entity_poly.pdbx_strand_id
1 'polypeptide(L)'
;MCIRDREHGVNYFDTSPVYVQGMSEKATGIALARHPRNSYYLATKLSNFQNYTRENSLAMYRQSFRDLQTDYLDYYLLHSIGGGNGIELFNDRYINNGMLDFLVKEREAGRIRNLGWSFHGDVKVFDYVLDMGVKWDFVQIQLNYLDWKHASGRNVNADYLYGELEKRGIPAVIMEPLLGGRLSNVPDHIVARL
;
A
#
# COMPACT_ATOMS: atom_id res chain seq x y z
N MET A 1 -9.37 -15.23 -9.65
CA MET A 1 -9.65 -14.05 -8.82
C MET A 1 -9.86 -12.84 -9.72
N CYS A 2 -8.84 -12.18 -10.26
CA CYS A 2 -8.98 -10.90 -10.97
C CYS A 2 -10.04 -10.81 -12.10
N ILE A 3 -10.26 -11.86 -12.89
CA ILE A 3 -11.24 -11.82 -14.01
C ILE A 3 -12.66 -11.71 -13.46
N ARG A 4 -13.04 -12.59 -12.53
CA ARG A 4 -14.36 -12.60 -11.90
C ARG A 4 -14.63 -11.30 -11.11
N ASP A 5 -13.63 -10.80 -10.41
CA ASP A 5 -13.76 -9.57 -9.62
C ASP A 5 -14.07 -8.38 -10.55
N ARG A 6 -13.42 -8.30 -11.70
CA ARG A 6 -13.69 -7.27 -12.72
C ARG A 6 -15.11 -7.31 -13.26
N GLU A 7 -15.61 -8.49 -13.58
CA GLU A 7 -16.99 -8.67 -14.05
C GLU A 7 -18.04 -8.17 -13.04
N HIS A 8 -17.64 -8.08 -11.76
CA HIS A 8 -18.46 -7.55 -10.67
C HIS A 8 -18.11 -6.09 -10.28
N GLY A 9 -17.40 -5.36 -11.15
CA GLY A 9 -17.14 -3.94 -10.99
C GLY A 9 -15.86 -3.58 -10.23
N VAL A 10 -15.07 -4.56 -9.77
CA VAL A 10 -13.77 -4.28 -9.15
C VAL A 10 -12.79 -3.77 -10.20
N ASN A 11 -12.23 -2.59 -9.98
CA ASN A 11 -11.29 -1.94 -10.90
C ASN A 11 -9.97 -1.49 -10.25
N TYR A 12 -9.76 -1.73 -8.95
CA TYR A 12 -8.51 -1.46 -8.24
C TYR A 12 -7.87 -2.78 -7.81
N PHE A 13 -6.64 -3.02 -8.25
CA PHE A 13 -5.89 -4.25 -7.99
C PHE A 13 -4.60 -3.91 -7.25
N ASP A 14 -4.49 -4.41 -6.04
CA ASP A 14 -3.34 -4.23 -5.16
C ASP A 14 -2.50 -5.51 -5.10
N THR A 15 -1.19 -5.38 -5.28
CA THR A 15 -0.23 -6.48 -5.20
C THR A 15 1.07 -6.05 -4.55
N SER A 16 2.06 -6.93 -4.54
CA SER A 16 3.41 -6.67 -4.04
C SER A 16 4.38 -7.75 -4.53
N PRO A 17 5.66 -7.42 -4.74
CA PRO A 17 6.68 -8.41 -5.14
C PRO A 17 6.90 -9.53 -4.12
N VAL A 18 6.47 -9.37 -2.86
CA VAL A 18 6.63 -10.40 -1.82
C VAL A 18 5.36 -11.23 -1.58
N TYR A 19 4.22 -10.86 -2.19
CA TYR A 19 2.99 -11.61 -1.98
C TYR A 19 3.01 -12.95 -2.72
N VAL A 20 2.37 -13.96 -2.10
CA VAL A 20 2.27 -15.31 -2.67
C VAL A 20 3.66 -15.84 -3.09
N GLN A 21 4.63 -15.75 -2.18
CA GLN A 21 6.01 -16.20 -2.41
C GLN A 21 6.67 -15.59 -3.67
N GLY A 22 6.35 -14.32 -3.95
CA GLY A 22 6.90 -13.59 -5.10
C GLY A 22 6.16 -13.79 -6.43
N MET A 23 5.06 -14.56 -6.44
CA MET A 23 4.32 -14.87 -7.67
C MET A 23 3.17 -13.90 -7.95
N SER A 24 2.80 -13.04 -7.00
CA SER A 24 1.57 -12.23 -7.08
C SER A 24 1.61 -11.22 -8.22
N GLU A 25 2.70 -10.46 -8.40
CA GLU A 25 2.80 -9.48 -9.48
C GLU A 25 2.71 -10.14 -10.86
N LYS A 26 3.45 -11.22 -11.07
CA LYS A 26 3.43 -11.98 -12.33
C LYS A 26 2.04 -12.53 -12.65
N ALA A 27 1.38 -13.13 -11.67
CA ALA A 27 0.02 -13.64 -11.83
C ALA A 27 -0.98 -12.52 -12.16
N THR A 28 -0.85 -11.37 -11.47
CA THR A 28 -1.68 -10.18 -11.69
C THR A 28 -1.44 -9.60 -13.09
N GLY A 29 -0.19 -9.46 -13.52
CA GLY A 29 0.17 -8.97 -14.86
C GLY A 29 -0.42 -9.84 -15.96
N ILE A 30 -0.27 -11.16 -15.89
CA ILE A 30 -0.85 -12.11 -16.85
C ILE A 30 -2.39 -12.00 -16.90
N ALA A 31 -3.04 -11.89 -15.74
CA ALA A 31 -4.49 -11.78 -15.66
C ALA A 31 -5.01 -10.47 -16.27
N LEU A 32 -4.37 -9.35 -15.94
CA LEU A 32 -4.80 -8.02 -16.36
C LEU A 32 -4.39 -7.64 -17.78
N ALA A 33 -3.34 -8.25 -18.35
CA ALA A 33 -2.92 -8.02 -19.75
C ALA A 33 -4.01 -8.33 -20.79
N ARG A 34 -5.06 -9.04 -20.40
CA ARG A 34 -6.23 -9.34 -21.25
C ARG A 34 -7.24 -8.19 -21.34
N HIS A 35 -7.01 -7.11 -20.60
CA HIS A 35 -7.92 -5.98 -20.51
C HIS A 35 -7.20 -4.68 -20.90
N PRO A 36 -7.92 -3.68 -21.46
CA PRO A 36 -7.32 -2.38 -21.73
C PRO A 36 -6.71 -1.78 -20.45
N ARG A 37 -5.44 -1.35 -20.53
CA ARG A 37 -4.70 -0.86 -19.36
C ARG A 37 -5.39 0.31 -18.63
N ASN A 38 -6.09 1.17 -19.35
CA ASN A 38 -6.81 2.31 -18.81
C ASN A 38 -8.17 1.96 -18.18
N SER A 39 -8.55 0.69 -18.16
CA SER A 39 -9.83 0.22 -17.61
C SER A 39 -9.71 -0.25 -16.15
N TYR A 40 -8.53 -0.18 -15.53
CA TYR A 40 -8.29 -0.55 -14.14
C TYR A 40 -7.15 0.26 -13.53
N TYR A 41 -7.14 0.32 -12.22
CA TYR A 41 -6.06 0.87 -11.42
C TYR A 41 -5.18 -0.25 -10.87
N LEU A 42 -3.87 -0.04 -10.93
CA LEU A 42 -2.88 -1.03 -10.51
C LEU A 42 -1.96 -0.43 -9.44
N ALA A 43 -1.89 -1.12 -8.31
CA ALA A 43 -1.05 -0.78 -7.16
C ALA A 43 -0.02 -1.86 -6.89
N THR A 44 1.23 -1.46 -6.67
CA THR A 44 2.27 -2.33 -6.10
C THR A 44 3.20 -1.56 -5.18
N LYS A 45 4.19 -2.24 -4.60
CA LYS A 45 4.92 -1.73 -3.45
C LYS A 45 6.43 -1.99 -3.54
N LEU A 46 7.25 -1.09 -3.00
CA LEU A 46 8.67 -1.36 -2.75
C LEU A 46 8.84 -2.14 -1.45
N SER A 47 9.09 -3.43 -1.56
CA SER A 47 9.13 -4.39 -0.46
C SER A 47 10.58 -4.82 -0.10
N ASN A 48 11.49 -3.88 -0.03
CA ASN A 48 12.93 -4.08 0.19
C ASN A 48 13.29 -4.39 1.66
N PHE A 49 12.57 -5.32 2.31
CA PHE A 49 12.68 -5.59 3.74
C PHE A 49 14.01 -6.18 4.18
N GLN A 50 14.57 -7.09 3.39
CA GLN A 50 15.79 -7.83 3.74
C GLN A 50 17.06 -7.22 3.14
N ASN A 51 16.93 -6.58 2.00
CA ASN A 51 18.03 -5.92 1.32
C ASN A 51 17.54 -4.58 0.75
N TYR A 52 17.83 -3.51 1.47
CA TYR A 52 17.44 -2.16 1.11
C TYR A 52 18.59 -1.34 0.49
N THR A 53 19.61 -2.00 -0.05
CA THR A 53 20.58 -1.31 -0.91
C THR A 53 19.87 -0.65 -2.08
N ARG A 54 20.40 0.48 -2.54
CA ARG A 54 19.85 1.18 -3.70
C ARG A 54 19.74 0.27 -4.93
N GLU A 55 20.80 -0.51 -5.20
CA GLU A 55 20.84 -1.43 -6.33
C GLU A 55 19.69 -2.45 -6.29
N ASN A 56 19.51 -3.13 -5.17
CA ASN A 56 18.43 -4.11 -4.99
C ASN A 56 17.06 -3.46 -5.09
N SER A 57 16.87 -2.28 -4.49
CA SER A 57 15.60 -1.55 -4.53
C SER A 57 15.24 -1.11 -5.94
N LEU A 58 16.21 -0.64 -6.74
CA LEU A 58 16.00 -0.32 -8.14
C LEU A 58 15.72 -1.57 -9.00
N ALA A 59 16.40 -2.67 -8.72
CA ALA A 59 16.15 -3.95 -9.41
C ALA A 59 14.71 -4.44 -9.14
N MET A 60 14.26 -4.39 -7.90
CA MET A 60 12.88 -4.73 -7.49
C MET A 60 11.86 -3.81 -8.19
N TYR A 61 12.06 -2.50 -8.15
CA TYR A 61 11.21 -1.53 -8.84
C TYR A 61 11.04 -1.86 -10.33
N ARG A 62 12.15 -2.10 -11.04
CA ARG A 62 12.14 -2.44 -12.47
C ARG A 62 11.49 -3.80 -12.73
N GLN A 63 11.67 -4.76 -11.81
CA GLN A 63 11.08 -6.09 -11.93
C GLN A 63 9.55 -6.02 -11.84
N SER A 64 8.99 -5.19 -10.95
CA SER A 64 7.56 -4.99 -10.83
C SER A 64 6.92 -4.58 -12.17
N PHE A 65 7.52 -3.67 -12.92
CA PHE A 65 7.00 -3.28 -14.25
C PHE A 65 7.01 -4.44 -15.25
N ARG A 66 8.07 -5.26 -15.25
CA ARG A 66 8.15 -6.44 -16.12
C ARG A 66 7.11 -7.49 -15.76
N ASP A 67 6.97 -7.80 -14.48
CA ASP A 67 6.04 -8.82 -14.00
C ASP A 67 4.58 -8.39 -14.17
N LEU A 68 4.28 -7.12 -13.96
CA LEU A 68 2.96 -6.54 -14.15
C LEU A 68 2.64 -6.20 -15.62
N GLN A 69 3.62 -6.29 -16.53
CA GLN A 69 3.47 -6.02 -17.97
C GLN A 69 2.87 -4.63 -18.25
N THR A 70 3.43 -3.59 -17.63
CA THR A 70 2.91 -2.22 -17.71
C THR A 70 4.02 -1.19 -17.78
N ASP A 71 3.74 -0.04 -18.41
CA ASP A 71 4.66 1.09 -18.51
C ASP A 71 4.43 2.15 -17.41
N TYR A 72 3.32 2.06 -16.68
CA TYR A 72 3.02 2.95 -15.58
C TYR A 72 2.22 2.24 -14.48
N LEU A 73 2.34 2.76 -13.26
CA LEU A 73 1.58 2.32 -12.10
C LEU A 73 0.66 3.44 -11.65
N ASP A 74 -0.60 3.11 -11.35
CA ASP A 74 -1.53 4.10 -10.84
C ASP A 74 -1.21 4.46 -9.40
N TYR A 75 -0.77 3.45 -8.60
CA TYR A 75 -0.39 3.62 -7.20
C TYR A 75 0.90 2.86 -6.90
N TYR A 76 1.85 3.54 -6.29
CA TYR A 76 3.08 2.91 -5.81
C TYR A 76 3.30 3.23 -4.34
N LEU A 77 3.60 2.20 -3.53
CA LEU A 77 3.68 2.33 -2.10
C LEU A 77 5.07 2.02 -1.55
N LEU A 78 5.52 2.80 -0.58
CA LEU A 78 6.53 2.34 0.36
C LEU A 78 5.87 1.29 1.26
N HIS A 79 6.41 0.06 1.28
CA HIS A 79 5.71 -1.09 1.87
C HIS A 79 5.94 -1.21 3.36
N SER A 80 4.85 -1.29 4.13
CA SER A 80 4.84 -1.63 5.56
C SER A 80 5.74 -0.73 6.40
N ILE A 81 5.41 0.55 6.44
CA ILE A 81 6.08 1.55 7.26
C ILE A 81 5.65 1.38 8.72
N GLY A 82 6.55 1.61 9.66
CA GLY A 82 6.29 1.66 11.10
C GLY A 82 6.73 0.44 11.90
N GLY A 83 7.22 -0.62 11.24
CA GLY A 83 7.78 -1.79 11.92
C GLY A 83 9.27 -1.70 12.20
N GLY A 84 9.83 -2.72 12.85
CA GLY A 84 11.27 -2.84 13.16
C GLY A 84 11.78 -1.71 14.04
N ASN A 85 12.94 -1.14 13.70
CA ASN A 85 13.55 0.00 14.39
C ASN A 85 12.88 1.35 14.07
N GLY A 86 11.63 1.35 13.61
CA GLY A 86 10.85 2.56 13.43
C GLY A 86 11.44 3.54 12.42
N ILE A 87 11.74 4.77 12.87
CA ILE A 87 12.24 5.86 12.02
C ILE A 87 13.61 5.52 11.40
N GLU A 88 14.49 4.89 12.15
CA GLU A 88 15.82 4.50 11.66
C GLU A 88 15.69 3.53 10.46
N LEU A 89 14.89 2.48 10.61
CA LEU A 89 14.64 1.55 9.51
C LEU A 89 14.00 2.23 8.29
N PHE A 90 13.07 3.16 8.51
CA PHE A 90 12.49 3.94 7.42
C PHE A 90 13.57 4.73 6.68
N ASN A 91 14.44 5.43 7.42
CA ASN A 91 15.51 6.22 6.84
C ASN A 91 16.48 5.34 6.03
N ASP A 92 16.87 4.18 6.54
CA ASP A 92 17.76 3.26 5.84
C ASP A 92 17.13 2.69 4.56
N ARG A 93 15.85 2.37 4.61
CA ARG A 93 15.13 1.81 3.46
C ARG A 93 14.85 2.80 2.34
N TYR A 94 14.74 4.10 2.64
CA TYR A 94 14.20 5.05 1.69
C TYR A 94 14.98 6.36 1.57
N ILE A 95 15.56 6.87 2.67
CA ILE A 95 16.27 8.16 2.68
C ILE A 95 17.75 7.96 2.37
N ASN A 96 18.45 7.18 3.21
CA ASN A 96 19.90 7.02 3.14
C ASN A 96 20.37 6.39 1.82
N ASN A 97 19.54 5.54 1.23
CA ASN A 97 19.81 4.93 -0.07
C ASN A 97 19.26 5.76 -1.27
N GLY A 98 18.63 6.91 -1.02
CA GLY A 98 18.09 7.81 -2.04
C GLY A 98 16.92 7.24 -2.84
N MET A 99 16.21 6.23 -2.32
CA MET A 99 15.07 5.64 -3.02
C MET A 99 13.85 6.55 -2.99
N LEU A 100 13.61 7.30 -1.91
CA LEU A 100 12.48 8.22 -1.87
C LEU A 100 12.61 9.31 -2.95
N ASP A 101 13.77 9.93 -3.09
CA ASP A 101 14.03 10.92 -4.16
C ASP A 101 13.84 10.33 -5.55
N PHE A 102 14.27 9.08 -5.73
CA PHE A 102 14.06 8.37 -7.00
C PHE A 102 12.56 8.19 -7.28
N LEU A 103 11.77 7.73 -6.32
CA LEU A 103 10.34 7.49 -6.50
C LEU A 103 9.56 8.79 -6.73
N VAL A 104 9.94 9.89 -6.07
CA VAL A 104 9.38 11.21 -6.35
C VAL A 104 9.62 11.62 -7.81
N LYS A 105 10.84 11.44 -8.32
CA LYS A 105 11.16 11.69 -9.73
C LYS A 105 10.39 10.77 -10.70
N GLU A 106 10.16 9.51 -10.34
CA GLU A 106 9.35 8.58 -11.13
C GLU A 106 7.87 9.03 -11.19
N ARG A 107 7.36 9.62 -10.10
CA ARG A 107 6.03 10.24 -10.09
C ARG A 107 5.99 11.49 -10.99
N GLU A 108 6.96 12.38 -10.90
CA GLU A 108 7.08 13.56 -11.76
C GLU A 108 7.18 13.20 -13.25
N ALA A 109 7.83 12.09 -13.55
CA ALA A 109 7.97 11.54 -14.90
C ALA A 109 6.70 10.78 -15.38
N GLY A 110 5.69 10.60 -14.53
CA GLY A 110 4.42 9.94 -14.87
C GLY A 110 4.47 8.41 -14.90
N ARG A 111 5.59 7.78 -14.54
CA ARG A 111 5.66 6.32 -14.39
C ARG A 111 4.95 5.82 -13.12
N ILE A 112 4.88 6.65 -12.11
CA ILE A 112 4.02 6.50 -10.95
C ILE A 112 3.01 7.64 -10.97
N ARG A 113 1.71 7.37 -10.94
CA ARG A 113 0.68 8.40 -10.93
C ARG A 113 0.43 8.95 -9.52
N ASN A 114 0.39 8.04 -8.54
CA ASN A 114 0.19 8.38 -7.13
C ASN A 114 1.24 7.66 -6.29
N LEU A 115 2.00 8.40 -5.50
CA LEU A 115 3.00 7.89 -4.57
C LEU A 115 2.48 7.97 -3.14
N GLY A 116 2.50 6.84 -2.45
CA GLY A 116 2.04 6.74 -1.07
C GLY A 116 2.80 5.67 -0.30
N TRP A 117 2.23 5.23 0.79
CA TRP A 117 2.82 4.20 1.64
C TRP A 117 1.76 3.43 2.42
N SER A 118 2.09 2.19 2.82
CA SER A 118 1.25 1.38 3.69
C SER A 118 1.84 1.38 5.11
N PHE A 119 0.97 1.48 6.10
CA PHE A 119 1.36 1.64 7.48
C PHE A 119 0.97 0.45 8.35
N HIS A 120 1.94 -0.02 9.18
CA HIS A 120 1.74 -1.02 10.22
C HIS A 120 2.73 -0.74 11.35
N GLY A 121 2.38 0.06 12.33
CA GLY A 121 3.33 0.29 13.42
C GLY A 121 3.05 1.45 14.37
N ASP A 122 4.14 2.05 14.85
CA ASP A 122 4.11 3.11 15.85
C ASP A 122 3.68 4.46 15.24
N VAL A 123 2.75 5.14 15.88
CA VAL A 123 2.26 6.48 15.52
C VAL A 123 3.38 7.49 15.35
N LYS A 124 4.47 7.40 16.12
CA LYS A 124 5.64 8.30 15.96
C LYS A 124 6.28 8.19 14.57
N VAL A 125 6.29 6.99 14.01
CA VAL A 125 6.81 6.79 12.64
C VAL A 125 5.82 7.33 11.61
N PHE A 126 4.53 7.17 11.87
CA PHE A 126 3.47 7.73 11.05
C PHE A 126 3.59 9.25 10.94
N ASP A 127 3.66 9.94 12.07
CA ASP A 127 3.79 11.38 12.13
C ASP A 127 5.09 11.87 11.47
N TYR A 128 6.20 11.19 11.74
CA TYR A 128 7.49 11.50 11.11
C TYR A 128 7.41 11.46 9.58
N VAL A 129 6.79 10.43 9.01
CA VAL A 129 6.67 10.28 7.55
C VAL A 129 5.69 11.29 6.96
N LEU A 130 4.62 11.64 7.68
CA LEU A 130 3.69 12.69 7.24
C LEU A 130 4.34 14.07 7.19
N ASP A 131 5.19 14.38 8.17
CA ASP A 131 5.75 15.72 8.38
C ASP A 131 7.09 15.96 7.66
N MET A 132 7.60 14.98 6.90
CA MET A 132 8.89 15.08 6.21
C MET A 132 8.89 15.98 4.96
N GLY A 133 7.79 16.68 4.67
CA GLY A 133 7.69 17.63 3.54
C GLY A 133 7.49 16.99 2.16
N VAL A 134 7.28 15.68 2.08
CA VAL A 134 6.92 15.00 0.85
C VAL A 134 5.42 15.15 0.61
N LYS A 135 5.03 15.50 -0.61
CA LYS A 135 3.62 15.45 -1.01
C LYS A 135 3.22 14.00 -1.20
N TRP A 136 2.49 13.46 -0.24
CA TRP A 136 1.88 12.14 -0.35
C TRP A 136 0.53 12.23 -1.05
N ASP A 137 0.30 11.36 -2.03
CA ASP A 137 -0.95 11.34 -2.77
C ASP A 137 -2.01 10.48 -2.08
N PHE A 138 -1.61 9.53 -1.23
CA PHE A 138 -2.47 8.68 -0.41
C PHE A 138 -1.66 7.94 0.65
N VAL A 139 -2.37 7.40 1.65
CA VAL A 139 -1.78 6.46 2.63
C VAL A 139 -2.70 5.26 2.81
N GLN A 140 -2.13 4.05 2.81
CA GLN A 140 -2.88 2.83 3.06
C GLN A 140 -2.78 2.47 4.54
N ILE A 141 -3.93 2.45 5.23
CA ILE A 141 -4.05 2.13 6.65
C ILE A 141 -4.98 0.95 6.87
N GLN A 142 -4.72 0.19 7.93
CA GLN A 142 -5.65 -0.84 8.37
C GLN A 142 -6.80 -0.18 9.14
N LEU A 143 -8.02 -0.46 8.69
CA LEU A 143 -9.21 0.09 9.31
C LEU A 143 -10.40 -0.84 9.10
N ASN A 144 -11.07 -1.17 10.18
CA ASN A 144 -12.34 -1.86 10.18
C ASN A 144 -13.16 -1.42 11.42
N TYR A 145 -14.42 -1.77 11.48
CA TYR A 145 -15.33 -1.28 12.52
C TYR A 145 -14.95 -1.77 13.94
N LEU A 146 -14.23 -2.89 14.07
CA LEU A 146 -13.75 -3.40 15.34
C LEU A 146 -12.48 -2.68 15.78
N ASP A 147 -11.47 -2.61 14.88
CA ASP A 147 -10.16 -2.05 15.16
C ASP A 147 -10.17 -0.52 15.25
N TRP A 148 -11.27 0.14 14.90
CA TRP A 148 -11.39 1.60 14.97
C TRP A 148 -10.97 2.18 16.32
N LYS A 149 -11.41 1.53 17.42
CA LYS A 149 -11.09 1.94 18.80
C LYS A 149 -10.51 0.83 19.67
N HIS A 150 -10.55 -0.40 19.21
CA HIS A 150 -10.22 -1.58 20.02
C HIS A 150 -9.14 -2.46 19.40
N ALA A 151 -8.34 -1.89 18.50
CA ALA A 151 -7.26 -2.61 17.86
C ALA A 151 -6.20 -3.09 18.86
N SER A 152 -5.58 -4.20 18.54
CA SER A 152 -4.45 -4.77 19.28
C SER A 152 -3.25 -5.00 18.35
N GLY A 153 -2.06 -5.03 18.92
CA GLY A 153 -0.83 -5.30 18.16
C GLY A 153 -0.38 -4.11 17.29
N ARG A 154 -0.14 -4.35 16.00
CA ARG A 154 0.41 -3.35 15.07
C ARG A 154 -0.61 -2.39 14.47
N ASN A 155 -1.88 -2.56 14.78
CA ASN A 155 -2.98 -1.87 14.11
C ASN A 155 -3.71 -0.91 15.05
N VAL A 156 -3.01 -0.41 16.04
CA VAL A 156 -3.53 0.52 17.03
C VAL A 156 -3.78 1.91 16.44
N ASN A 157 -4.76 2.62 17.02
CA ASN A 157 -5.03 4.03 16.74
C ASN A 157 -5.56 4.33 15.32
N ALA A 158 -6.39 3.47 14.73
CA ALA A 158 -6.96 3.70 13.41
C ALA A 158 -7.72 5.04 13.29
N ASP A 159 -8.44 5.45 14.34
CA ASP A 159 -9.11 6.75 14.44
C ASP A 159 -8.13 7.94 14.40
N TYR A 160 -7.00 7.84 15.11
CA TYR A 160 -5.93 8.84 15.04
C TYR A 160 -5.33 8.91 13.64
N LEU A 161 -4.94 7.78 13.06
CA LEU A 161 -4.31 7.72 11.73
C LEU A 161 -5.23 8.33 10.67
N TYR A 162 -6.50 7.95 10.68
CA TYR A 162 -7.49 8.49 9.75
C TYR A 162 -7.69 10.00 9.96
N GLY A 163 -7.82 10.44 11.21
CA GLY A 163 -8.00 11.86 11.54
C GLY A 163 -6.81 12.74 11.12
N GLU A 164 -5.57 12.25 11.22
CA GLU A 164 -4.38 12.97 10.77
C GLU A 164 -4.31 13.06 9.23
N LEU A 165 -4.75 12.03 8.51
CA LEU A 165 -4.86 12.07 7.05
C LEU A 165 -5.95 13.04 6.60
N GLU A 166 -7.11 13.00 7.24
CA GLU A 166 -8.24 13.91 6.94
C GLU A 166 -7.85 15.38 7.13
N LYS A 167 -7.20 15.73 8.23
CA LYS A 167 -6.69 17.09 8.51
C LYS A 167 -5.76 17.62 7.43
N ARG A 168 -5.00 16.73 6.79
CA ARG A 168 -4.02 17.08 5.74
C ARG A 168 -4.61 16.95 4.32
N GLY A 169 -5.86 16.49 4.19
CA GLY A 169 -6.49 16.24 2.90
C GLY A 169 -5.83 15.09 2.12
N ILE A 170 -5.21 14.14 2.81
CA ILE A 170 -4.57 12.96 2.21
C ILE A 170 -5.57 11.80 2.18
N PRO A 171 -5.92 11.25 1.01
CA PRO A 171 -6.82 10.11 0.91
C PRO A 171 -6.29 8.87 1.65
N ALA A 172 -7.15 8.23 2.42
CA ALA A 172 -6.87 6.93 3.04
C ALA A 172 -7.34 5.79 2.13
N VAL A 173 -6.45 4.87 1.78
CA VAL A 173 -6.81 3.58 1.18
C VAL A 173 -6.91 2.55 2.30
N ILE A 174 -8.07 1.92 2.42
CA ILE A 174 -8.33 1.02 3.54
C ILE A 174 -7.89 -0.40 3.18
N MET A 175 -7.06 -1.00 4.05
CA MET A 175 -6.72 -2.41 3.99
C MET A 175 -7.34 -3.17 5.17
N GLU A 176 -7.52 -4.47 5.00
CA GLU A 176 -8.12 -5.39 5.98
C GLU A 176 -9.50 -4.96 6.54
N PRO A 177 -10.41 -4.45 5.70
CA PRO A 177 -11.72 -3.99 6.18
C PRO A 177 -12.55 -5.10 6.83
N LEU A 178 -12.27 -6.35 6.51
CA LEU A 178 -12.91 -7.54 7.09
C LEU A 178 -11.95 -8.38 7.96
N LEU A 179 -10.83 -7.82 8.40
CA LEU A 179 -9.86 -8.47 9.30
C LEU A 179 -9.49 -9.90 8.83
N GLY A 180 -9.09 -10.05 7.55
CA GLY A 180 -8.79 -11.34 6.93
C GLY A 180 -10.01 -12.25 6.79
N GLY A 181 -11.21 -11.69 6.69
CA GLY A 181 -12.48 -12.42 6.58
C GLY A 181 -13.17 -12.74 7.91
N ARG A 182 -12.52 -12.49 9.05
CA ARG A 182 -13.11 -12.77 10.38
C ARG A 182 -14.35 -11.91 10.68
N LEU A 183 -14.46 -10.74 10.05
CA LEU A 183 -15.60 -9.84 10.23
C LEU A 183 -16.68 -10.02 9.15
N SER A 184 -16.56 -10.99 8.26
CA SER A 184 -17.58 -11.30 7.25
C SER A 184 -18.79 -12.02 7.84
N ASN A 185 -18.62 -12.65 9.01
CA ASN A 185 -19.70 -13.36 9.71
C ASN A 185 -20.21 -12.47 10.85
N VAL A 186 -21.15 -11.59 10.51
CA VAL A 186 -21.70 -10.62 11.47
C VAL A 186 -22.70 -11.33 12.37
N PRO A 187 -22.61 -11.22 13.71
CA PRO A 187 -23.59 -11.80 14.63
C PRO A 187 -25.01 -11.29 14.39
N ASP A 188 -26.02 -12.16 14.54
CA ASP A 188 -27.42 -11.85 14.25
C ASP A 188 -27.95 -10.59 14.94
N HIS A 189 -27.50 -10.33 16.18
CA HIS A 189 -27.91 -9.12 16.92
C HIS A 189 -27.32 -7.82 16.33
N ILE A 190 -26.26 -7.91 15.53
CA ILE A 190 -25.72 -6.78 14.77
C ILE A 190 -26.46 -6.65 13.44
N VAL A 191 -26.69 -7.79 12.74
CA VAL A 191 -27.46 -7.82 11.48
C VAL A 191 -28.82 -7.18 11.67
N ALA A 192 -29.48 -7.44 12.80
CA ALA A 192 -30.79 -6.87 13.13
C ALA A 192 -30.79 -5.33 13.31
N ARG A 193 -29.64 -4.68 13.33
CA ARG A 193 -29.48 -3.21 13.46
C ARG A 193 -29.05 -2.51 12.17
N LEU A 194 -28.70 -3.29 11.13
CA LEU A 194 -28.33 -2.82 9.80
C LEU A 194 -29.53 -2.76 8.87
#